data_4e5a6cc79fbe44f226da820f60713b88
#
_entry.id   4e5a6cc79fbe44f226da820f60713b88
#
_cell.length_a   1.000
_cell.length_b   1.000
_cell.length_c   1.000
_cell.angle_alpha   90.00
_cell.angle_beta   90.00
_cell.angle_gamma   90.00
#
_symmetry.space_group_name_H-M   'P 1'
#
loop_
_entity.id
_entity.type
_entity.pdbx_description
1 polymer ?
#
loop_
_entity_poly.entity_id
_entity_poly.type
_entity_poly.pdbx_seq_one_letter_code
_entity_poly.pdbx_strand_id
1 'polypeptide(L)'
;MRVILDTNALMIPGKFGVDIFAELEKLEYDRFIVPSRVVSELKILYKKGGNKAEASLALSLLDRCEVVDAKASADDAIVQIAEDMNATVFTVDAELRKRLKDKGINTICLRQKKRLEYV
;
A
#
# COMPACT_ATOMS: atom_id res chain seq x y z
N MET A 1 1.85 -6.10 14.05
CA MET A 1 2.85 -6.11 12.94
C MET A 1 2.58 -4.97 11.97
N ARG A 2 3.61 -4.54 11.29
CA ARG A 2 3.55 -3.39 10.38
C ARG A 2 3.43 -3.84 8.93
N VAL A 3 2.59 -3.15 8.16
CA VAL A 3 2.48 -3.35 6.72
C VAL A 3 2.49 -2.00 6.02
N ILE A 4 3.26 -1.91 4.94
CA ILE A 4 3.33 -0.70 4.11
C ILE A 4 2.38 -0.88 2.94
N LEU A 5 1.62 0.18 2.63
CA LEU A 5 0.65 0.18 1.54
C LEU A 5 1.14 1.11 0.43
N ASP A 6 1.18 0.61 -0.80
CA ASP A 6 1.49 1.46 -1.95
C ASP A 6 0.20 2.11 -2.50
N THR A 7 0.37 2.97 -3.50
CA THR A 7 -0.75 3.69 -4.11
C THR A 7 -1.81 2.75 -4.64
N ASN A 8 -1.40 1.72 -5.40
CA ASN A 8 -2.35 0.78 -6.00
C ASN A 8 -3.06 -0.08 -4.95
N ALA A 9 -2.37 -0.46 -3.88
CA ALA A 9 -3.00 -1.19 -2.77
C ALA A 9 -4.12 -0.37 -2.13
N LEU A 10 -3.90 0.92 -1.91
CA LEU A 10 -4.91 1.82 -1.35
C LEU A 10 -6.08 2.07 -2.29
N MET A 11 -5.89 1.87 -3.60
CA MET A 11 -6.95 2.00 -4.59
C MET A 11 -7.87 0.77 -4.66
N ILE A 12 -7.46 -0.36 -4.09
CA ILE A 12 -8.22 -1.62 -4.15
C ILE A 12 -9.63 -1.51 -3.58
N PRO A 13 -9.85 -0.88 -2.41
CA PRO A 13 -11.22 -0.75 -1.91
C PRO A 13 -12.17 -0.07 -2.90
N GLY A 14 -11.71 0.98 -3.56
CA GLY A 14 -12.52 1.67 -4.56
C GLY A 14 -12.70 0.90 -5.85
N LYS A 15 -11.68 0.16 -6.28
CA LYS A 15 -11.73 -0.59 -7.54
C LYS A 15 -12.48 -1.91 -7.43
N PHE A 16 -12.32 -2.62 -6.34
CA PHE A 16 -12.82 -4.00 -6.22
C PHE A 16 -13.73 -4.23 -5.02
N GLY A 17 -13.98 -3.20 -4.21
CA GLY A 17 -14.84 -3.32 -3.05
C GLY A 17 -14.29 -4.20 -1.94
N VAL A 18 -12.98 -4.42 -1.91
CA VAL A 18 -12.33 -5.24 -0.87
C VAL A 18 -11.92 -4.37 0.30
N ASP A 19 -12.32 -4.75 1.51
CA ASP A 19 -11.86 -4.08 2.73
C ASP A 19 -10.45 -4.61 3.06
N ILE A 20 -9.43 -3.93 2.55
CA ILE A 20 -8.03 -4.35 2.73
C ILE A 20 -7.61 -4.33 4.19
N PHE A 21 -8.14 -3.40 4.98
CA PHE A 21 -7.78 -3.30 6.40
C PHE A 21 -8.31 -4.50 7.19
N ALA A 22 -9.55 -4.89 6.93
CA ALA A 22 -10.11 -6.09 7.56
C ALA A 22 -9.32 -7.34 7.18
N GLU A 23 -8.93 -7.46 5.89
CA GLU A 23 -8.14 -8.59 5.42
C GLU A 23 -6.74 -8.60 6.03
N LEU A 24 -6.11 -7.44 6.16
CA LEU A 24 -4.78 -7.32 6.78
C LEU A 24 -4.85 -7.62 8.28
N GLU A 25 -5.91 -7.19 8.95
CA GLU A 25 -6.10 -7.49 10.37
C GLU A 25 -6.25 -8.99 10.62
N LYS A 26 -6.90 -9.72 9.70
CA LYS A 26 -6.96 -11.19 9.76
C LYS A 26 -5.57 -11.83 9.69
N LEU A 27 -4.63 -11.18 9.03
CA LEU A 27 -3.22 -11.61 8.94
C LEU A 27 -2.38 -11.05 10.08
N GLU A 28 -3.04 -10.43 11.08
CA GLU A 28 -2.43 -9.89 12.30
C GLU A 28 -1.62 -8.59 12.10
N TYR A 29 -1.93 -7.83 11.05
CA TYR A 29 -1.37 -6.50 10.87
C TYR A 29 -2.26 -5.47 11.55
N ASP A 30 -1.65 -4.63 12.38
CA ASP A 30 -2.35 -3.61 13.16
C ASP A 30 -1.80 -2.21 12.95
N ARG A 31 -0.66 -2.08 12.26
CA ARG A 31 -0.06 -0.78 11.93
C ARG A 31 0.11 -0.68 10.42
N PHE A 32 -0.58 0.30 9.85
CA PHE A 32 -0.64 0.52 8.40
C PHE A 32 0.19 1.76 8.07
N ILE A 33 1.24 1.59 7.27
CA ILE A 33 2.23 2.63 7.01
C ILE A 33 2.16 3.05 5.56
N VAL A 34 2.13 4.36 5.33
CA VAL A 34 2.03 4.93 3.98
C VAL A 34 3.12 5.98 3.82
N PRO A 35 4.01 5.84 2.82
CA PRO A 35 4.98 6.90 2.52
C PRO A 35 4.28 8.18 2.05
N SER A 36 4.83 9.33 2.40
CA SER A 36 4.28 10.62 1.99
C SER A 36 4.16 10.76 0.46
N ARG A 37 5.04 10.12 -0.30
CA ARG A 37 4.98 10.12 -1.77
C ARG A 37 3.73 9.42 -2.29
N VAL A 38 3.26 8.39 -1.60
CA VAL A 38 2.00 7.71 -1.95
C VAL A 38 0.82 8.68 -1.76
N VAL A 39 0.82 9.44 -0.67
CA VAL A 39 -0.21 10.46 -0.44
C VAL A 39 -0.23 11.48 -1.58
N SER A 40 0.95 11.94 -2.00
CA SER A 40 1.08 12.87 -3.12
C SER A 40 0.53 12.29 -4.42
N GLU A 41 0.82 11.03 -4.71
CA GLU A 41 0.29 10.35 -5.90
C GLU A 41 -1.24 10.24 -5.86
N LEU A 42 -1.81 9.92 -4.71
CA LEU A 42 -3.26 9.84 -4.56
C LEU A 42 -3.93 11.19 -4.81
N LYS A 43 -3.32 12.28 -4.34
CA LYS A 43 -3.83 13.62 -4.57
C LYS A 43 -3.80 14.00 -6.06
N ILE A 44 -2.76 13.59 -6.77
CA ILE A 44 -2.65 13.80 -8.21
C ILE A 44 -3.74 13.01 -8.95
N LEU A 45 -3.93 11.74 -8.61
CA LEU A 45 -4.98 10.92 -9.21
C LEU A 45 -6.37 11.49 -8.97
N TYR A 46 -6.61 12.02 -7.78
CA TYR A 46 -7.87 12.68 -7.45
C TYR A 46 -8.13 13.90 -8.35
N LYS A 47 -7.09 14.71 -8.60
CA LYS A 47 -7.22 15.94 -9.39
C LYS A 47 -7.35 15.68 -10.88
N LYS A 48 -6.66 14.66 -11.41
CA LYS A 48 -6.62 14.40 -12.86
C LYS A 48 -7.85 13.67 -13.40
N GLY A 49 -8.72 13.15 -12.54
CA GLY A 49 -9.89 12.38 -12.96
C GLY A 49 -9.53 10.96 -13.35
N GLY A 50 -10.44 10.26 -14.03
CA GLY A 50 -10.25 8.86 -14.40
C GLY A 50 -10.46 7.90 -13.25
N ASN A 51 -9.69 8.05 -12.18
CA ASN A 51 -9.78 7.23 -10.96
C ASN A 51 -10.14 8.10 -9.75
N LYS A 52 -10.91 9.17 -9.96
CA LYS A 52 -11.20 10.15 -8.93
C LYS A 52 -11.93 9.56 -7.72
N ALA A 53 -12.95 8.73 -7.97
CA ALA A 53 -13.73 8.12 -6.88
C ALA A 53 -12.86 7.18 -6.03
N GLU A 54 -12.05 6.36 -6.68
CA GLU A 54 -11.15 5.42 -6.03
C GLU A 54 -10.09 6.17 -5.22
N ALA A 55 -9.52 7.23 -5.78
CA ALA A 55 -8.52 8.06 -5.10
C ALA A 55 -9.13 8.81 -3.92
N SER A 56 -10.36 9.30 -4.06
CA SER A 56 -11.07 9.97 -2.98
C SER A 56 -11.27 9.03 -1.79
N LEU A 57 -11.71 7.81 -2.05
CA LEU A 57 -11.87 6.80 -1.01
C LEU A 57 -10.52 6.48 -0.36
N ALA A 58 -9.48 6.27 -1.17
CA ALA A 58 -8.14 5.98 -0.67
C ALA A 58 -7.64 7.09 0.27
N LEU A 59 -7.83 8.36 -0.12
CA LEU A 59 -7.45 9.49 0.72
C LEU A 59 -8.20 9.50 2.06
N SER A 60 -9.49 9.15 2.06
CA SER A 60 -10.27 9.07 3.29
C SER A 60 -9.81 7.97 4.22
N LEU A 61 -9.22 6.90 3.67
CA LEU A 61 -8.72 5.78 4.45
C LEU A 61 -7.37 6.06 5.13
N LEU A 62 -6.70 7.15 4.76
CA LEU A 62 -5.43 7.53 5.36
C LEU A 62 -5.54 7.83 6.86
N ASP A 63 -6.73 8.13 7.36
CA ASP A 63 -6.96 8.31 8.80
C ASP A 63 -6.61 7.05 9.60
N ARG A 64 -6.62 5.89 8.95
CA ARG A 64 -6.27 4.61 9.57
C ARG A 64 -4.79 4.29 9.44
N CYS A 65 -4.00 5.17 8.83
CA CYS A 65 -2.61 4.90 8.48
C CYS A 65 -1.66 5.87 9.17
N GLU A 66 -0.41 5.43 9.32
CA GLU A 66 0.69 6.28 9.74
C GLU A 66 1.42 6.76 8.49
N VAL A 67 1.43 8.06 8.23
CA VAL A 67 2.16 8.60 7.09
C VAL A 67 3.61 8.87 7.52
N VAL A 68 4.54 8.27 6.77
CA VAL A 68 5.98 8.43 7.02
C VAL A 68 6.55 9.33 5.93
N ASP A 69 7.21 10.39 6.33
CA ASP A 69 7.83 11.32 5.39
C ASP A 69 8.99 10.65 4.67
N ALA A 70 9.04 10.81 3.34
CA ALA A 70 10.08 10.24 2.51
C ALA A 70 10.32 11.12 1.30
N LYS A 71 11.59 11.37 0.99
CA LYS A 71 11.99 12.22 -0.13
C LYS A 71 12.25 11.45 -1.42
N ALA A 72 12.51 10.15 -1.30
CA ALA A 72 12.75 9.29 -2.45
C ALA A 72 11.46 9.06 -3.26
N SER A 73 11.58 8.46 -4.45
CA SER A 73 10.42 8.01 -5.22
C SER A 73 9.59 7.03 -4.38
N ALA A 74 8.30 6.85 -4.75
CA ALA A 74 7.43 6.00 -3.97
C ALA A 74 8.00 4.59 -3.78
N ASP A 75 8.49 3.97 -4.86
CA ASP A 75 9.04 2.60 -4.79
C ASP A 75 10.31 2.53 -3.93
N ASP A 76 11.23 3.47 -4.10
CA ASP A 76 12.45 3.51 -3.29
C ASP A 76 12.13 3.78 -1.82
N ALA A 77 11.18 4.65 -1.55
CA ALA A 77 10.73 4.94 -0.19
C ALA A 77 10.13 3.69 0.47
N ILE A 78 9.31 2.94 -0.26
CA ILE A 78 8.71 1.70 0.26
C ILE A 78 9.79 0.70 0.64
N VAL A 79 10.77 0.48 -0.24
CA VAL A 79 11.87 -0.46 0.04
C VAL A 79 12.63 -0.02 1.29
N GLN A 80 13.01 1.26 1.36
CA GLN A 80 13.78 1.78 2.47
C GLN A 80 13.02 1.69 3.81
N ILE A 81 11.77 2.10 3.83
CA ILE A 81 10.94 2.05 5.04
C ILE A 81 10.73 0.59 5.48
N ALA A 82 10.53 -0.32 4.52
CA ALA A 82 10.36 -1.74 4.84
C ALA A 82 11.59 -2.32 5.53
N GLU A 83 12.78 -1.96 5.07
CA GLU A 83 14.02 -2.39 5.70
C GLU A 83 14.18 -1.77 7.09
N ASP A 84 13.99 -0.45 7.19
CA ASP A 84 14.21 0.30 8.44
C ASP A 84 13.24 -0.12 9.54
N MET A 85 11.98 -0.40 9.18
CA MET A 85 10.93 -0.72 10.13
C MET A 85 10.66 -2.23 10.27
N ASN A 86 11.37 -3.05 9.50
CA ASN A 86 11.12 -4.49 9.43
C ASN A 86 9.64 -4.77 9.15
N ALA A 87 9.12 -4.15 8.09
CA ALA A 87 7.71 -4.21 7.74
C ALA A 87 7.47 -5.09 6.52
N THR A 88 6.27 -5.68 6.44
CA THR A 88 5.78 -6.35 5.25
C THR A 88 5.24 -5.30 4.29
N VAL A 89 5.23 -5.57 2.99
CA VAL A 89 4.70 -4.65 1.98
C VAL A 89 3.53 -5.29 1.26
N PHE A 90 2.41 -4.57 1.20
CA PHE A 90 1.27 -4.95 0.37
C PHE A 90 1.34 -4.17 -0.94
N THR A 91 1.58 -4.88 -2.03
CA THR A 91 1.68 -4.28 -3.36
C THR A 91 1.14 -5.23 -4.42
N VAL A 92 0.59 -4.64 -5.49
CA VAL A 92 0.19 -5.39 -6.70
C VAL A 92 1.21 -5.23 -7.83
N ASP A 93 2.26 -4.46 -7.62
CA ASP A 93 3.31 -4.23 -8.61
C ASP A 93 4.32 -5.39 -8.58
N ALA A 94 4.39 -6.14 -9.69
CA ALA A 94 5.27 -7.31 -9.78
C ALA A 94 6.75 -6.95 -9.72
N GLU A 95 7.16 -5.81 -10.29
CA GLU A 95 8.55 -5.38 -10.26
C GLU A 95 8.97 -4.97 -8.85
N LEU A 96 8.12 -4.20 -8.16
CA LEU A 96 8.38 -3.82 -6.77
C LEU A 96 8.45 -5.08 -5.89
N ARG A 97 7.54 -6.01 -6.08
CA ARG A 97 7.53 -7.26 -5.32
C ARG A 97 8.83 -8.04 -5.49
N LYS A 98 9.35 -8.09 -6.72
CA LYS A 98 10.63 -8.75 -6.98
C LYS A 98 11.78 -8.07 -6.24
N ARG A 99 11.85 -6.73 -6.28
CA ARG A 99 12.86 -5.97 -5.52
C ARG A 99 12.81 -6.30 -4.03
N LEU A 100 11.61 -6.34 -3.48
CA LEU A 100 11.41 -6.62 -2.06
C LEU A 100 11.85 -8.04 -1.69
N LYS A 101 11.49 -9.01 -2.52
CA LYS A 101 11.90 -10.40 -2.30
C LYS A 101 13.41 -10.57 -2.35
N ASP A 102 14.08 -9.89 -3.27
CA ASP A 102 15.54 -9.94 -3.38
C ASP A 102 16.21 -9.41 -2.11
N LYS A 103 15.52 -8.59 -1.33
CA LYS A 103 15.99 -8.08 -0.05
C LYS A 103 15.46 -8.84 1.16
N GLY A 104 14.75 -9.93 0.94
CA GLY A 104 14.21 -10.75 2.02
C GLY A 104 13.00 -10.13 2.73
N ILE A 105 12.33 -9.19 2.07
CA ILE A 105 11.14 -8.53 2.64
C ILE A 105 9.89 -9.31 2.25
N ASN A 106 9.03 -9.59 3.23
CA ASN A 106 7.76 -10.27 2.97
C ASN A 106 6.81 -9.38 2.20
N THR A 107 6.09 -9.98 1.25
CA THR A 107 5.11 -9.26 0.44
C THR A 107 3.75 -9.95 0.46
N ILE A 108 2.71 -9.12 0.37
CA ILE A 108 1.31 -9.54 0.26
C ILE A 108 0.77 -8.99 -1.04
N CYS A 109 -0.07 -9.76 -1.73
CA CYS A 109 -0.75 -9.29 -2.93
C CYS A 109 -2.23 -9.67 -2.90
N LEU A 110 -3.00 -9.09 -3.82
CA LEU A 110 -4.41 -9.37 -4.01
C LEU A 110 -4.57 -10.58 -4.94
N ARG A 111 -5.36 -11.57 -4.50
CA ARG A 111 -5.68 -12.75 -5.31
C ARG A 111 -7.14 -12.74 -5.75
N GLN A 112 -7.37 -12.98 -7.03
CA GLN A 112 -8.72 -13.07 -7.62
C GLN A 112 -9.61 -11.86 -7.32
N LYS A 113 -8.99 -10.69 -7.07
CA LYS A 113 -9.68 -9.44 -6.73
C LYS A 113 -10.56 -9.56 -5.48
N LYS A 114 -10.26 -10.49 -4.57
CA LYS A 114 -11.09 -10.79 -3.41
C LYS A 114 -10.34 -10.89 -2.09
N ARG A 115 -9.12 -11.43 -2.06
CA ARG A 115 -8.43 -11.73 -0.82
C ARG A 115 -6.94 -11.43 -0.91
N LEU A 116 -6.31 -11.28 0.24
CA LEU A 116 -4.89 -11.00 0.35
C LEU A 116 -4.12 -12.26 0.72
N GLU A 117 -2.98 -12.46 0.07
CA GLU A 117 -2.11 -13.61 0.30
C GLU A 117 -0.65 -13.18 0.29
N TYR A 118 0.18 -13.89 1.07
CA TYR A 118 1.63 -13.77 0.96
C TYR A 118 2.10 -14.36 -0.37
N VAL A 119 3.09 -13.73 -0.94
CA VAL A 119 3.66 -14.19 -2.22
C VAL A 119 5.18 -14.23 -2.19
#